data_efe552e770e176eb4e93cf334073ba39
#
_entry.id   efe552e770e176eb4e93cf334073ba39
#
_cell.length_a   1.000
_cell.length_b   1.000
_cell.length_c   1.000
_cell.angle_alpha   90.00
_cell.angle_beta   90.00
_cell.angle_gamma   90.00
#
_symmetry.space_group_name_H-M   'P 1'
#
loop_
_entity.id
_entity.type
_entity.pdbx_description
1 polymer ?
#
loop_
_entity_poly.entity_id
_entity_poly.type
_entity_poly.pdbx_seq_one_letter_code
_entity_poly.pdbx_strand_id
1 'polypeptide(L)'
;SSAASDVYKRQMQRHAIILAAGKGTRMKSKKYKVLHEVAGKPMVEHVLNNVKQAGVDQIVTIIGHGAESVKDTLGNQSLYSFQDKQLGTAHAVKMAHEHLADKEGTTLVVCGDTPLITYQTLQSLIEHHESTQSHVTVLSASTINPYGYGRIIRNHNGILERIVEEKDANDSERAIKEISSGIFAFNNRVLFEKLEQVKNDNAQGEYY
;
A
#
# COMPACT_ATOMS: atom_id res chain seq x y z
N SER A 1 22.95 26.14 -6.23
CA SER A 1 22.02 25.56 -5.84
C SER A 1 21.89 24.19 -5.17
N SER A 2 22.94 23.55 -4.61
CA SER A 2 22.81 22.33 -3.83
C SER A 2 22.06 22.57 -2.50
N ALA A 3 22.27 23.70 -1.87
CA ALA A 3 21.63 24.07 -0.61
C ALA A 3 20.09 24.20 -0.71
N ALA A 4 19.55 24.70 -1.82
CA ALA A 4 18.11 24.78 -2.05
C ALA A 4 17.49 23.38 -2.28
N SER A 5 18.23 22.49 -2.98
CA SER A 5 17.84 21.09 -3.16
C SER A 5 17.87 20.30 -1.84
N ASP A 6 18.84 20.58 -0.97
CA ASP A 6 18.99 19.95 0.34
C ASP A 6 17.95 20.47 1.34
N VAL A 7 17.56 21.75 1.25
CA VAL A 7 16.45 22.32 2.05
C VAL A 7 15.11 21.74 1.61
N TYR A 8 14.89 21.54 0.31
CA TYR A 8 13.68 20.91 -0.22
C TYR A 8 13.58 19.42 0.18
N LYS A 9 14.69 18.68 0.11
CA LYS A 9 14.78 17.28 0.57
C LYS A 9 14.55 17.13 2.09
N ARG A 10 14.93 18.14 2.88
CA ARG A 10 14.71 18.14 4.34
C ARG A 10 13.26 18.42 4.75
N GLN A 11 12.41 18.87 3.82
CA GLN A 11 11.01 19.24 4.11
C GLN A 11 9.98 18.19 3.63
N MET A 12 10.37 17.21 2.84
CA MET A 12 9.45 16.16 2.39
C MET A 12 9.40 15.04 3.43
N GLN A 13 8.35 15.06 4.25
CA GLN A 13 8.06 13.96 5.17
C GLN A 13 7.63 12.72 4.38
N ARG A 14 8.08 11.56 4.82
CA ARG A 14 7.73 10.27 4.24
C ARG A 14 6.98 9.43 5.26
N HIS A 15 5.81 9.00 4.89
CA HIS A 15 4.93 8.17 5.72
C HIS A 15 4.71 6.83 5.08
N ALA A 16 4.31 5.83 5.86
CA ALA A 16 3.82 4.57 5.32
C ALA A 16 2.59 4.07 6.07
N ILE A 17 1.72 3.41 5.33
CA ILE A 17 0.57 2.68 5.82
C ILE A 17 0.80 1.21 5.48
N ILE A 18 0.90 0.35 6.51
CA ILE A 18 1.02 -1.10 6.34
C ILE A 18 -0.35 -1.73 6.58
N LEU A 19 -0.91 -2.38 5.57
CA LEU A 19 -2.22 -3.01 5.64
C LEU A 19 -2.10 -4.42 6.23
N ALA A 20 -2.54 -4.61 7.45
CA ALA A 20 -2.44 -5.87 8.20
C ALA A 20 -3.77 -6.33 8.83
N ALA A 21 -4.92 -5.73 8.43
CA ALA A 21 -6.23 -6.03 9.00
C ALA A 21 -6.94 -7.26 8.39
N GLY A 22 -6.44 -7.80 7.27
CA GLY A 22 -7.09 -8.87 6.52
C GLY A 22 -7.10 -10.20 7.27
N LYS A 23 -8.24 -10.91 7.24
CA LYS A 23 -8.42 -12.21 7.94
C LYS A 23 -7.63 -13.36 7.34
N GLY A 24 -7.22 -13.28 6.07
CA GLY A 24 -6.46 -14.34 5.40
C GLY A 24 -7.19 -15.68 5.30
N THR A 25 -8.50 -15.67 5.10
CA THR A 25 -9.37 -16.87 5.10
C THR A 25 -8.93 -17.97 4.15
N ARG A 26 -8.28 -17.60 3.03
CA ARG A 26 -7.72 -18.53 2.04
C ARG A 26 -6.60 -19.41 2.59
N MET A 27 -5.91 -18.99 3.65
CA MET A 27 -4.82 -19.77 4.25
C MET A 27 -5.28 -20.93 5.12
N LYS A 28 -6.57 -21.00 5.45
CA LYS A 28 -7.17 -22.08 6.28
C LYS A 28 -6.38 -22.32 7.58
N SER A 29 -5.85 -21.28 8.18
CA SER A 29 -5.00 -21.29 9.38
C SER A 29 -5.66 -20.50 10.52
N LYS A 30 -5.40 -20.91 11.77
CA LYS A 30 -5.78 -20.14 12.97
C LYS A 30 -4.85 -18.93 13.19
N LYS A 31 -3.62 -18.97 12.62
CA LYS A 31 -2.65 -17.87 12.69
C LYS A 31 -3.04 -16.83 11.65
N TYR A 32 -3.02 -15.55 12.04
CA TYR A 32 -3.32 -14.45 11.12
C TYR A 32 -2.33 -14.42 9.94
N LYS A 33 -2.82 -14.09 8.74
CA LYS A 33 -2.05 -14.15 7.51
C LYS A 33 -0.69 -13.49 7.64
N VAL A 34 -0.66 -12.25 8.11
CA VAL A 34 0.56 -11.43 8.21
C VAL A 34 1.57 -11.90 9.26
N LEU A 35 1.14 -12.80 10.16
CA LEU A 35 1.99 -13.38 11.20
C LEU A 35 2.64 -14.71 10.78
N HIS A 36 2.26 -15.29 9.63
CA HIS A 36 2.99 -16.44 9.11
C HIS A 36 4.44 -16.08 8.83
N GLU A 37 5.32 -17.01 9.12
CA GLU A 37 6.76 -16.76 9.05
C GLU A 37 7.33 -17.10 7.67
N VAL A 38 8.23 -16.25 7.23
CA VAL A 38 9.12 -16.45 6.10
C VAL A 38 10.54 -16.30 6.63
N ALA A 39 11.39 -17.31 6.44
CA ALA A 39 12.74 -17.33 6.99
C ALA A 39 12.82 -17.02 8.50
N GLY A 40 11.87 -17.56 9.28
CA GLY A 40 11.84 -17.46 10.74
C GLY A 40 11.32 -16.13 11.29
N LYS A 41 10.76 -15.23 10.45
CA LYS A 41 10.17 -13.98 10.88
C LYS A 41 8.77 -13.77 10.29
N PRO A 42 7.82 -13.18 11.04
CA PRO A 42 6.51 -12.83 10.52
C PRO A 42 6.58 -11.96 9.27
N MET A 43 5.68 -12.21 8.30
CA MET A 43 5.65 -11.42 7.06
C MET A 43 5.56 -9.92 7.31
N VAL A 44 4.71 -9.50 8.24
CA VAL A 44 4.55 -8.08 8.59
C VAL A 44 5.83 -7.44 9.17
N GLU A 45 6.66 -8.23 9.87
CA GLU A 45 7.95 -7.75 10.38
C GLU A 45 8.95 -7.51 9.25
N HIS A 46 8.98 -8.39 8.23
CA HIS A 46 9.78 -8.15 7.03
C HIS A 46 9.37 -6.86 6.32
N VAL A 47 8.06 -6.67 6.14
CA VAL A 47 7.53 -5.46 5.50
C VAL A 47 7.89 -4.21 6.30
N LEU A 48 7.68 -4.21 7.62
CA LEU A 48 8.02 -3.09 8.50
C LEU A 48 9.50 -2.71 8.38
N ASN A 49 10.39 -3.71 8.43
CA ASN A 49 11.84 -3.49 8.34
C ASN A 49 12.24 -2.90 6.98
N ASN A 50 11.67 -3.39 5.89
CA ASN A 50 11.94 -2.85 4.56
C ASN A 50 11.40 -1.42 4.38
N VAL A 51 10.22 -1.12 4.92
CA VAL A 51 9.65 0.23 4.93
C VAL A 51 10.54 1.21 5.69
N LYS A 52 11.05 0.81 6.88
CA LYS A 52 12.01 1.63 7.64
C LYS A 52 13.29 1.89 6.86
N GLN A 53 13.87 0.86 6.25
CA GLN A 53 15.10 0.98 5.47
C GLN A 53 14.91 1.83 4.20
N ALA A 54 13.69 1.93 3.68
CA ALA A 54 13.35 2.81 2.55
C ALA A 54 13.34 4.32 2.90
N GLY A 55 13.60 4.67 4.18
CA GLY A 55 13.70 6.06 4.63
C GLY A 55 12.36 6.71 4.93
N VAL A 56 11.44 5.95 5.54
CA VAL A 56 10.13 6.43 6.00
C VAL A 56 10.23 6.92 7.44
N ASP A 57 9.69 8.10 7.71
CA ASP A 57 9.77 8.77 9.02
C ASP A 57 8.70 8.28 9.99
N GLN A 58 7.48 8.03 9.49
CA GLN A 58 6.34 7.62 10.31
C GLN A 58 5.58 6.47 9.67
N ILE A 59 5.32 5.42 10.44
CA ILE A 59 4.62 4.22 9.98
C ILE A 59 3.33 4.04 10.79
N VAL A 60 2.22 3.79 10.09
CA VAL A 60 0.93 3.41 10.67
C VAL A 60 0.57 2.02 10.17
N THR A 61 0.40 1.08 11.07
CA THR A 61 -0.06 -0.28 10.73
C THR A 61 -1.56 -0.39 10.98
N ILE A 62 -2.30 -0.72 9.93
CA ILE A 62 -3.74 -0.96 10.03
C ILE A 62 -3.96 -2.40 10.47
N ILE A 63 -4.51 -2.54 11.65
CA ILE A 63 -4.78 -3.81 12.31
C ILE A 63 -6.28 -4.08 12.37
N GLY A 64 -6.66 -5.33 12.48
CA GLY A 64 -8.06 -5.74 12.53
C GLY A 64 -8.23 -6.94 13.45
N HIS A 65 -8.87 -7.97 12.95
CA HIS A 65 -8.99 -9.22 13.70
C HIS A 65 -7.59 -9.75 14.03
N GLY A 66 -7.29 -9.97 15.31
CA GLY A 66 -5.95 -10.37 15.77
C GLY A 66 -4.98 -9.21 16.03
N ALA A 67 -5.52 -8.02 16.21
CA ALA A 67 -4.77 -6.80 16.47
C ALA A 67 -3.68 -6.94 17.53
N GLU A 68 -3.98 -7.58 18.66
CA GLU A 68 -3.03 -7.73 19.77
C GLU A 68 -1.79 -8.52 19.34
N SER A 69 -1.95 -9.64 18.62
CA SER A 69 -0.81 -10.44 18.17
C SER A 69 0.09 -9.67 17.19
N VAL A 70 -0.48 -8.78 16.36
CA VAL A 70 0.31 -7.91 15.48
C VAL A 70 1.05 -6.84 16.28
N LYS A 71 0.37 -6.22 17.26
CA LYS A 71 1.01 -5.25 18.17
C LYS A 71 2.14 -5.89 18.98
N ASP A 72 1.93 -7.09 19.53
CA ASP A 72 2.96 -7.82 20.28
C ASP A 72 4.19 -8.10 19.40
N THR A 73 3.96 -8.41 18.12
CA THR A 73 5.03 -8.68 17.15
C THR A 73 5.83 -7.42 16.80
N LEU A 74 5.16 -6.31 16.52
CA LEU A 74 5.79 -5.09 16.03
C LEU A 74 6.16 -4.10 17.16
N GLY A 75 5.55 -4.23 18.33
CA GLY A 75 5.80 -3.38 19.50
C GLY A 75 5.51 -1.91 19.22
N ASN A 76 6.41 -1.03 19.67
CA ASN A 76 6.31 0.41 19.50
C ASN A 76 6.97 0.92 18.20
N GLN A 77 7.23 0.04 17.24
CA GLN A 77 7.90 0.38 15.99
C GLN A 77 6.95 1.00 14.94
N SER A 78 5.66 1.01 15.21
CA SER A 78 4.60 1.57 14.38
C SER A 78 3.54 2.21 15.25
N LEU A 79 2.81 3.17 14.71
CA LEU A 79 1.50 3.57 15.20
C LEU A 79 0.46 2.56 14.70
N TYR A 80 -0.69 2.51 15.34
CA TYR A 80 -1.71 1.54 15.01
C TYR A 80 -3.08 2.20 14.85
N SER A 81 -3.81 1.83 13.80
CA SER A 81 -5.22 2.16 13.65
C SER A 81 -6.03 0.88 13.43
N PHE A 82 -7.22 0.84 14.01
CA PHE A 82 -8.06 -0.36 13.98
C PHE A 82 -9.10 -0.29 12.89
N GLN A 83 -9.16 -1.33 12.05
CA GLN A 83 -10.21 -1.52 11.06
C GLN A 83 -11.21 -2.58 11.59
N ASP A 84 -12.34 -2.14 12.11
CA ASP A 84 -13.38 -3.02 12.66
C ASP A 84 -14.04 -3.87 11.56
N LYS A 85 -14.40 -3.24 10.44
CA LYS A 85 -15.05 -3.92 9.31
C LYS A 85 -14.13 -3.90 8.10
N GLN A 86 -13.86 -5.07 7.51
CA GLN A 86 -13.09 -5.19 6.29
C GLN A 86 -13.96 -4.81 5.08
N LEU A 87 -14.06 -3.50 4.82
CA LEU A 87 -14.85 -2.94 3.72
C LEU A 87 -14.00 -2.62 2.48
N GLY A 88 -12.78 -3.12 2.43
CA GLY A 88 -11.85 -2.93 1.30
C GLY A 88 -10.58 -2.19 1.66
N THR A 89 -9.68 -2.08 0.68
CA THR A 89 -8.33 -1.51 0.85
C THR A 89 -8.36 -0.01 1.11
N ALA A 90 -9.16 0.76 0.36
CA ALA A 90 -9.28 2.20 0.58
C ALA A 90 -9.90 2.50 1.96
N HIS A 91 -10.87 1.69 2.42
CA HIS A 91 -11.39 1.81 3.78
C HIS A 91 -10.31 1.55 4.83
N ALA A 92 -9.43 0.56 4.62
CA ALA A 92 -8.30 0.31 5.51
C ALA A 92 -7.34 1.51 5.55
N VAL A 93 -6.98 2.07 4.39
CA VAL A 93 -6.11 3.27 4.30
C VAL A 93 -6.73 4.46 5.04
N LYS A 94 -8.05 4.64 4.93
CA LYS A 94 -8.80 5.70 5.63
C LYS A 94 -8.66 5.63 7.15
N MET A 95 -8.42 4.45 7.74
CA MET A 95 -8.21 4.30 9.18
C MET A 95 -6.93 5.01 9.68
N ALA A 96 -5.98 5.33 8.80
CA ALA A 96 -4.79 6.12 9.15
C ALA A 96 -5.07 7.63 9.27
N HIS A 97 -6.30 8.07 9.01
CA HIS A 97 -6.68 9.50 8.99
C HIS A 97 -6.25 10.25 10.25
N GLU A 98 -6.47 9.70 11.43
CA GLU A 98 -6.14 10.34 12.71
C GLU A 98 -4.64 10.63 12.90
N HIS A 99 -3.77 9.88 12.19
CA HIS A 99 -2.32 10.02 12.29
C HIS A 99 -1.71 10.82 11.14
N LEU A 100 -2.32 10.81 9.95
CA LEU A 100 -1.68 11.28 8.73
C LEU A 100 -2.46 12.34 7.94
N ALA A 101 -3.75 12.56 8.18
CA ALA A 101 -4.55 13.43 7.31
C ALA A 101 -4.08 14.88 7.27
N ASP A 102 -3.50 15.38 8.36
CA ASP A 102 -2.97 16.74 8.50
C ASP A 102 -1.50 16.88 8.09
N LYS A 103 -0.87 15.78 7.62
CA LYS A 103 0.53 15.76 7.23
C LYS A 103 0.71 16.09 5.75
N GLU A 104 1.87 16.64 5.44
CA GLU A 104 2.35 16.83 4.07
C GLU A 104 3.34 15.72 3.69
N GLY A 105 3.69 15.61 2.40
CA GLY A 105 4.73 14.72 1.92
C GLY A 105 4.21 13.49 1.16
N THR A 106 4.99 12.43 1.18
CA THR A 106 4.73 11.18 0.45
C THR A 106 4.26 10.09 1.40
N THR A 107 3.18 9.42 1.07
CA THR A 107 2.68 8.24 1.81
C THR A 107 2.77 6.98 0.97
N LEU A 108 3.59 6.04 1.44
CA LEU A 108 3.68 4.70 0.89
C LEU A 108 2.55 3.83 1.46
N VAL A 109 1.82 3.13 0.61
CA VAL A 109 0.83 2.12 1.02
C VAL A 109 1.32 0.75 0.60
N VAL A 110 1.49 -0.16 1.57
CA VAL A 110 2.00 -1.53 1.34
C VAL A 110 1.14 -2.56 2.06
N CYS A 111 1.06 -3.77 1.50
CA CYS A 111 0.40 -4.89 2.16
C CYS A 111 1.37 -5.59 3.13
N GLY A 112 0.91 -5.89 4.34
CA GLY A 112 1.71 -6.57 5.37
C GLY A 112 2.05 -8.04 5.07
N ASP A 113 1.56 -8.57 3.96
CA ASP A 113 1.77 -9.94 3.47
C ASP A 113 2.68 -10.02 2.24
N THR A 114 3.47 -8.99 1.97
CA THR A 114 4.43 -8.93 0.86
C THR A 114 5.89 -8.94 1.37
N PRO A 115 6.33 -10.03 2.07
CA PRO A 115 7.61 -10.05 2.78
C PRO A 115 8.84 -9.98 1.88
N LEU A 116 8.69 -10.26 0.59
CA LEU A 116 9.80 -10.30 -0.37
C LEU A 116 10.02 -8.97 -1.09
N ILE A 117 9.18 -7.96 -0.88
CA ILE A 117 9.45 -6.63 -1.40
C ILE A 117 10.69 -6.05 -0.73
N THR A 118 11.65 -5.59 -1.51
CA THR A 118 12.90 -5.06 -0.98
C THR A 118 12.79 -3.57 -0.64
N TYR A 119 13.60 -3.10 0.30
CA TYR A 119 13.66 -1.68 0.63
C TYR A 119 14.14 -0.84 -0.56
N GLN A 120 15.02 -1.38 -1.42
CA GLN A 120 15.48 -0.70 -2.63
C GLN A 120 14.33 -0.42 -3.60
N THR A 121 13.43 -1.38 -3.79
CA THR A 121 12.24 -1.21 -4.63
C THR A 121 11.31 -0.15 -4.05
N LEU A 122 11.08 -0.17 -2.74
CA LEU A 122 10.24 0.83 -2.06
C LEU A 122 10.87 2.23 -2.13
N GLN A 123 12.17 2.33 -1.91
CA GLN A 123 12.91 3.58 -2.04
C GLN A 123 12.84 4.14 -3.45
N SER A 124 13.07 3.30 -4.47
CA SER A 124 12.96 3.71 -5.88
C SER A 124 11.55 4.19 -6.23
N LEU A 125 10.51 3.55 -5.70
CA LEU A 125 9.11 3.97 -5.89
C LEU A 125 8.88 5.37 -5.30
N ILE A 126 9.34 5.62 -4.07
CA ILE A 126 9.22 6.91 -3.39
C ILE A 126 9.99 7.99 -4.17
N GLU A 127 11.25 7.75 -4.51
CA GLU A 127 12.09 8.68 -5.24
C GLU A 127 11.53 9.02 -6.63
N HIS A 128 11.00 8.04 -7.34
CA HIS A 128 10.32 8.26 -8.61
C HIS A 128 9.06 9.12 -8.43
N HIS A 129 8.23 8.79 -7.45
CA HIS A 129 7.03 9.56 -7.12
C HIS A 129 7.34 11.03 -6.82
N GLU A 130 8.34 11.27 -5.97
CA GLU A 130 8.78 12.60 -5.58
C GLU A 130 9.38 13.38 -6.76
N SER A 131 10.21 12.73 -7.59
CA SER A 131 10.87 13.38 -8.75
C SER A 131 9.89 13.76 -9.86
N THR A 132 8.83 12.98 -10.03
CA THR A 132 7.77 13.24 -11.02
C THR A 132 6.66 14.14 -10.50
N GLN A 133 6.66 14.46 -9.20
CA GLN A 133 5.61 15.23 -8.52
C GLN A 133 4.20 14.67 -8.80
N SER A 134 4.09 13.37 -8.91
CA SER A 134 2.85 12.66 -9.21
C SER A 134 1.89 12.71 -8.01
N HIS A 135 0.59 12.65 -8.27
CA HIS A 135 -0.39 12.48 -7.18
C HIS A 135 -0.42 11.04 -6.66
N VAL A 136 -0.25 10.07 -7.56
CA VAL A 136 -0.16 8.65 -7.26
C VAL A 136 0.85 7.97 -8.19
N THR A 137 1.61 7.05 -7.65
CA THR A 137 2.51 6.16 -8.38
C THR A 137 2.23 4.73 -7.92
N VAL A 138 2.00 3.82 -8.86
CA VAL A 138 1.76 2.41 -8.57
C VAL A 138 2.99 1.58 -8.95
N LEU A 139 3.37 0.67 -8.07
CA LEU A 139 4.34 -0.36 -8.42
C LEU A 139 3.64 -1.43 -9.25
N SER A 140 4.01 -1.57 -10.52
CA SER A 140 3.47 -2.58 -11.42
C SER A 140 4.49 -3.66 -11.75
N ALA A 141 4.02 -4.77 -12.26
CA ALA A 141 4.85 -5.86 -12.76
C ALA A 141 4.19 -6.52 -13.96
N SER A 142 5.01 -7.11 -14.84
CA SER A 142 4.51 -7.96 -15.92
C SER A 142 4.59 -9.43 -15.51
N THR A 143 3.51 -10.17 -15.74
CA THR A 143 3.46 -11.61 -15.44
C THR A 143 2.84 -12.41 -16.58
N ILE A 144 3.27 -13.66 -16.72
CA ILE A 144 2.71 -14.59 -17.70
C ILE A 144 1.27 -14.93 -17.33
N ASN A 145 1.00 -15.15 -16.03
CA ASN A 145 -0.33 -15.43 -15.50
C ASN A 145 -0.82 -14.31 -14.61
N PRO A 146 -1.60 -13.34 -15.14
CA PRO A 146 -2.11 -12.21 -14.39
C PRO A 146 -3.38 -12.51 -13.57
N TYR A 147 -3.87 -13.74 -13.58
CA TYR A 147 -5.11 -14.12 -12.91
C TYR A 147 -5.13 -13.74 -11.42
N GLY A 148 -6.20 -13.08 -10.99
CA GLY A 148 -6.42 -12.69 -9.61
C GLY A 148 -5.79 -11.34 -9.20
N TYR A 149 -5.10 -10.66 -10.13
CA TYR A 149 -4.53 -9.32 -9.88
C TYR A 149 -5.35 -8.23 -10.57
N GLY A 150 -5.26 -7.00 -10.08
CA GLY A 150 -5.71 -5.82 -10.80
C GLY A 150 -4.85 -5.57 -12.04
N ARG A 151 -5.47 -5.22 -13.16
CA ARG A 151 -4.79 -4.92 -14.43
C ARG A 151 -4.52 -3.42 -14.55
N ILE A 152 -3.32 -3.10 -15.01
CA ILE A 152 -2.93 -1.72 -15.33
C ILE A 152 -3.45 -1.39 -16.73
N ILE A 153 -4.41 -0.48 -16.80
CA ILE A 153 -4.95 0.01 -18.06
C ILE A 153 -4.25 1.31 -18.42
N ARG A 154 -3.66 1.32 -19.62
CA ARG A 154 -2.98 2.51 -20.15
C ARG A 154 -3.72 3.07 -21.35
N ASN A 155 -3.73 4.38 -21.49
CA ASN A 155 -4.24 5.04 -22.68
C ASN A 155 -3.25 4.90 -23.85
N HIS A 156 -3.63 5.42 -25.02
CA HIS A 156 -2.82 5.37 -26.25
C HIS A 156 -1.46 6.07 -26.13
N ASN A 157 -1.26 6.95 -25.13
CA ASN A 157 0.01 7.62 -24.85
C ASN A 157 0.87 6.84 -23.81
N GLY A 158 0.42 5.65 -23.39
CA GLY A 158 1.11 4.83 -22.37
C GLY A 158 0.92 5.32 -20.93
N ILE A 159 0.06 6.30 -20.70
CA ILE A 159 -0.20 6.83 -19.35
C ILE A 159 -1.21 5.92 -18.64
N LEU A 160 -0.98 5.68 -17.34
CA LEU A 160 -1.94 4.97 -16.49
C LEU A 160 -3.28 5.70 -16.50
N GLU A 161 -4.33 5.00 -16.91
CA GLU A 161 -5.70 5.51 -16.94
C GLU A 161 -6.50 5.02 -15.73
N ARG A 162 -6.43 3.70 -15.47
CA ARG A 162 -7.12 3.07 -14.34
C ARG A 162 -6.53 1.71 -14.01
N ILE A 163 -6.91 1.16 -12.86
CA ILE A 163 -6.67 -0.21 -12.46
C ILE A 163 -8.02 -0.92 -12.42
N VAL A 164 -8.10 -2.09 -13.06
CA VAL A 164 -9.34 -2.91 -13.10
C VAL A 164 -9.08 -4.23 -12.41
N GLU A 165 -9.85 -4.50 -11.37
CA GLU A 165 -9.74 -5.76 -10.63
C GLU A 165 -10.22 -6.95 -11.46
N GLU A 166 -9.70 -8.15 -11.19
CA GLU A 166 -9.99 -9.40 -11.92
C GLU A 166 -11.49 -9.62 -12.15
N LYS A 167 -12.32 -9.35 -11.12
CA LYS A 167 -13.76 -9.61 -11.17
C LYS A 167 -14.54 -8.59 -12.00
N ASP A 168 -14.00 -7.39 -12.14
CA ASP A 168 -14.61 -6.27 -12.87
C ASP A 168 -14.07 -6.20 -14.32
N ALA A 169 -12.98 -6.92 -14.63
CA ALA A 169 -12.31 -6.88 -15.91
C ALA A 169 -13.12 -7.64 -16.99
N ASN A 170 -13.23 -7.04 -18.20
CA ASN A 170 -13.68 -7.72 -19.40
C ASN A 170 -12.58 -8.62 -20.00
N ASP A 171 -12.88 -9.37 -21.06
CA ASP A 171 -11.95 -10.34 -21.64
C ASP A 171 -10.68 -9.69 -22.21
N SER A 172 -10.78 -8.51 -22.81
CA SER A 172 -9.62 -7.77 -23.33
C SER A 172 -8.74 -7.24 -22.19
N GLU A 173 -9.34 -6.75 -21.12
CA GLU A 173 -8.62 -6.30 -19.93
C GLU A 173 -7.96 -7.47 -19.20
N ARG A 174 -8.61 -8.64 -19.08
CA ARG A 174 -8.00 -9.85 -18.50
C ARG A 174 -6.78 -10.34 -19.25
N ALA A 175 -6.69 -10.08 -20.56
CA ALA A 175 -5.54 -10.46 -21.38
C ALA A 175 -4.29 -9.61 -21.11
N ILE A 176 -4.44 -8.45 -20.46
CA ILE A 176 -3.32 -7.55 -20.12
C ILE A 176 -2.39 -8.24 -19.10
N LYS A 177 -1.09 -8.20 -19.39
CA LYS A 177 -0.04 -8.85 -18.57
C LYS A 177 0.54 -7.94 -17.48
N GLU A 178 0.33 -6.64 -17.59
CA GLU A 178 0.77 -5.67 -16.58
C GLU A 178 -0.25 -5.63 -15.44
N ILE A 179 0.24 -5.92 -14.23
CA ILE A 179 -0.57 -6.03 -13.02
C ILE A 179 -0.19 -4.97 -11.99
N SER A 180 -1.15 -4.59 -11.15
CA SER A 180 -0.90 -3.85 -9.92
C SER A 180 -0.37 -4.77 -8.84
N SER A 181 0.71 -4.37 -8.18
CA SER A 181 1.23 -5.08 -7.02
C SER A 181 0.43 -4.80 -5.73
N GLY A 182 -0.45 -3.80 -5.75
CA GLY A 182 -1.10 -3.29 -4.54
C GLY A 182 -0.20 -2.39 -3.68
N ILE A 183 0.96 -1.98 -4.21
CA ILE A 183 1.89 -1.06 -3.53
C ILE A 183 1.87 0.27 -4.26
N PHE A 184 1.68 1.36 -3.50
CA PHE A 184 1.49 2.70 -4.03
C PHE A 184 2.31 3.72 -3.25
N ALA A 185 2.72 4.79 -3.93
CA ALA A 185 3.17 6.03 -3.32
C ALA A 185 2.17 7.15 -3.69
N PHE A 186 1.73 7.91 -2.71
CA PHE A 186 0.76 8.99 -2.87
C PHE A 186 1.33 10.31 -2.37
N ASN A 187 0.91 11.41 -2.97
CA ASN A 187 0.90 12.69 -2.29
C ASN A 187 -0.09 12.57 -1.11
N ASN A 188 0.37 12.77 0.12
CA ASN A 188 -0.41 12.49 1.32
C ASN A 188 -1.72 13.29 1.38
N ARG A 189 -1.66 14.58 1.09
CA ARG A 189 -2.83 15.46 1.10
C ARG A 189 -3.88 15.01 0.09
N VAL A 190 -3.45 14.73 -1.14
CA VAL A 190 -4.34 14.23 -2.21
C VAL A 190 -4.95 12.90 -1.83
N LEU A 191 -4.19 11.99 -1.21
CA LEU A 191 -4.69 10.70 -0.74
C LEU A 191 -5.90 10.88 0.17
N PHE A 192 -5.76 11.60 1.27
CA PHE A 192 -6.84 11.74 2.25
C PHE A 192 -8.02 12.56 1.71
N GLU A 193 -7.78 13.55 0.86
CA GLU A 193 -8.84 14.28 0.16
C GLU A 193 -9.66 13.36 -0.77
N LYS A 194 -9.00 12.46 -1.51
CA LYS A 194 -9.66 11.57 -2.48
C LYS A 194 -10.30 10.33 -1.84
N LEU A 195 -9.80 9.87 -0.72
CA LEU A 195 -10.40 8.73 0.02
C LEU A 195 -11.86 8.98 0.40
N GLU A 196 -12.27 10.23 0.63
CA GLU A 196 -13.67 10.57 0.91
C GLU A 196 -14.59 10.39 -0.31
N GLN A 197 -14.02 10.33 -1.51
CA GLN A 197 -14.76 10.20 -2.78
C GLN A 197 -14.82 8.76 -3.29
N VAL A 198 -14.06 7.83 -2.67
CA VAL A 198 -14.04 6.42 -3.09
C VAL A 198 -15.39 5.78 -2.81
N LYS A 199 -15.94 5.12 -3.83
CA LYS A 199 -17.22 4.39 -3.76
C LYS A 199 -16.98 2.89 -3.79
N ASN A 200 -18.02 2.12 -3.49
CA ASN A 200 -18.00 0.66 -3.53
C ASN A 200 -18.85 0.07 -4.69
N ASP A 201 -18.99 0.83 -5.78
CA ASP A 201 -19.71 0.44 -6.99
C ASP A 201 -18.85 -0.52 -7.84
N ASN A 202 -18.62 -1.73 -7.35
CA ASN A 202 -17.84 -2.77 -8.01
C ASN A 202 -18.37 -4.16 -7.65
N ALA A 203 -17.88 -5.21 -8.34
CA ALA A 203 -18.36 -6.59 -8.19
C ALA A 203 -18.23 -7.14 -6.75
N GLN A 204 -17.37 -6.58 -5.93
CA GLN A 204 -17.16 -7.02 -4.53
C GLN A 204 -17.89 -6.15 -3.52
N GLY A 205 -18.39 -4.98 -3.92
CA GLY A 205 -19.01 -4.01 -3.01
C GLY A 205 -18.01 -3.43 -1.99
N GLU A 206 -16.72 -3.41 -2.33
CA GLU A 206 -15.62 -2.97 -1.47
C GLU A 206 -15.11 -1.59 -1.90
N TYR A 207 -14.56 -0.84 -0.94
CA TYR A 207 -13.87 0.43 -1.19
C TYR A 207 -12.40 0.15 -1.55
N TYR A 208 -12.03 0.28 -2.85
CA TYR A 208 -10.66 0.12 -3.33
C TYR A 208 -10.33 0.98 -4.54
#